data_9e8b4c2f376ba4bd4919847089e553c5
#
_entry.id   9e8b4c2f376ba4bd4919847089e553c5
#
_cell.length_a   1.000
_cell.length_b   1.000
_cell.length_c   1.000
_cell.angle_alpha   90.00
_cell.angle_beta   90.00
_cell.angle_gamma   90.00
#
_symmetry.space_group_name_H-M   'P 1'
#
loop_
_entity.id
_entity.type
_entity.pdbx_description
1 polymer ?
#
loop_
_entity_poly.entity_id
_entity_poly.type
_entity_poly.pdbx_seq_one_letter_code
_entity_poly.pdbx_strand_id
1 'polypeptide(L)'
;MNAQETLDTLKSLGTEQNRKIYRRHGAGEDVYGVSFAHLKDLKKKIKIDHDLAVALWESGNHDARMLAGMIADPKRLDARTLDTWVKGLRNYVETDALGGLAAKSPHARETMARWIASDEEWTASAGWRVLAQVAMDDDALPDEYFERFLSTIERDIDESQNRVRHEMNNALIAIGIRNPALQEKAVAAAARIGKVEVDHGETGCKTPDAAGYIRKTVERKK
;
A
#
# COMPACT_ATOMS: atom_id res chain seq x y z
N MET A 1 20.28 -16.57 6.07
CA MET A 1 19.91 -17.17 4.74
C MET A 1 20.37 -16.20 3.67
N ASN A 2 20.99 -16.70 2.61
CA ASN A 2 21.27 -15.85 1.44
C ASN A 2 20.05 -15.76 0.50
N ALA A 3 20.14 -14.93 -0.54
CA ALA A 3 19.00 -14.71 -1.45
C ALA A 3 18.54 -16.00 -2.16
N GLN A 4 19.50 -16.82 -2.66
CA GLN A 4 19.16 -18.07 -3.36
C GLN A 4 18.49 -19.08 -2.43
N GLU A 5 19.03 -19.31 -1.22
CA GLU A 5 18.42 -20.18 -0.22
C GLU A 5 17.01 -19.73 0.16
N THR A 6 16.79 -18.41 0.21
CA THR A 6 15.48 -17.85 0.53
C THR A 6 14.49 -18.07 -0.61
N LEU A 7 14.90 -17.84 -1.86
CA LEU A 7 14.08 -18.11 -3.05
C LEU A 7 13.72 -19.59 -3.16
N ASP A 8 14.67 -20.50 -2.94
CA ASP A 8 14.43 -21.95 -2.95
C ASP A 8 13.45 -22.37 -1.85
N THR A 9 13.57 -21.75 -0.65
CA THR A 9 12.63 -21.96 0.45
C THR A 9 11.23 -21.48 0.09
N LEU A 10 11.10 -20.24 -0.45
CA LEU A 10 9.82 -19.72 -0.91
C LEU A 10 9.18 -20.63 -1.96
N LYS A 11 9.96 -21.08 -2.94
CA LYS A 11 9.49 -22.00 -3.98
C LYS A 11 8.98 -23.30 -3.39
N SER A 12 9.66 -23.88 -2.39
CA SER A 12 9.25 -25.12 -1.71
C SER A 12 7.97 -24.97 -0.89
N LEU A 13 7.67 -23.77 -0.38
CA LEU A 13 6.47 -23.46 0.42
C LEU A 13 5.27 -23.03 -0.45
N GLY A 14 5.49 -22.80 -1.72
CA GLY A 14 4.45 -22.39 -2.66
C GLY A 14 3.44 -23.48 -2.98
N THR A 15 2.19 -23.10 -3.21
CA THR A 15 1.12 -24.03 -3.58
C THR A 15 0.40 -23.58 -4.84
N GLU A 16 -0.11 -24.54 -5.64
CA GLU A 16 -0.88 -24.23 -6.84
C GLU A 16 -2.17 -23.47 -6.51
N GLN A 17 -2.79 -23.79 -5.39
CA GLN A 17 -4.00 -23.10 -4.92
C GLN A 17 -3.72 -21.61 -4.71
N ASN A 18 -2.64 -21.28 -4.00
CA ASN A 18 -2.28 -19.88 -3.75
C ASN A 18 -1.82 -19.17 -5.04
N ARG A 19 -1.10 -19.86 -5.94
CA ARG A 19 -0.75 -19.30 -7.26
C ARG A 19 -1.99 -18.85 -8.03
N LYS A 20 -3.01 -19.68 -8.11
CA LYS A 20 -4.29 -19.34 -8.75
C LYS A 20 -4.98 -18.15 -8.09
N ILE A 21 -4.96 -18.07 -6.77
CA ILE A 21 -5.51 -16.93 -6.02
C ILE A 21 -4.71 -15.65 -6.35
N TYR A 22 -3.39 -15.69 -6.22
CA TYR A 22 -2.54 -14.50 -6.41
C TYR A 22 -2.57 -13.98 -7.85
N ARG A 23 -2.65 -14.88 -8.85
CA ARG A 23 -2.84 -14.47 -10.25
C ARG A 23 -4.15 -13.72 -10.48
N ARG A 24 -5.25 -14.15 -9.86
CA ARG A 24 -6.52 -13.39 -9.88
C ARG A 24 -6.38 -12.00 -9.25
N HIS A 25 -5.45 -11.84 -8.31
CA HIS A 25 -5.10 -10.56 -7.68
C HIS A 25 -3.98 -9.81 -8.42
N GLY A 26 -3.61 -10.23 -9.62
CA GLY A 26 -2.67 -9.52 -10.50
C GLY A 26 -1.20 -9.82 -10.27
N ALA A 27 -0.84 -10.87 -9.51
CA ALA A 27 0.57 -11.20 -9.23
C ALA A 27 1.40 -11.62 -10.46
N GLY A 28 0.75 -11.83 -11.62
CA GLY A 28 1.45 -12.27 -12.84
C GLY A 28 1.88 -13.73 -12.78
N GLU A 29 2.82 -14.11 -13.67
CA GLU A 29 3.27 -15.51 -13.78
C GLU A 29 4.40 -15.85 -12.79
N ASP A 30 5.23 -14.88 -12.42
CA ASP A 30 6.36 -15.10 -11.50
C ASP A 30 5.90 -15.06 -10.04
N VAL A 31 5.20 -16.11 -9.64
CA VAL A 31 4.63 -16.29 -8.31
C VAL A 31 4.77 -17.72 -7.84
N TYR A 32 5.31 -17.94 -6.65
CA TYR A 32 5.44 -19.26 -6.05
C TYR A 32 4.14 -19.70 -5.34
N GLY A 33 3.35 -18.76 -4.84
CA GLY A 33 2.11 -19.04 -4.12
C GLY A 33 2.32 -19.36 -2.65
N VAL A 34 3.19 -18.62 -1.96
CA VAL A 34 3.49 -18.80 -0.54
C VAL A 34 2.41 -18.14 0.30
N SER A 35 1.88 -18.84 1.30
CA SER A 35 0.90 -18.25 2.21
C SER A 35 1.50 -17.11 3.06
N PHE A 36 0.68 -16.12 3.41
CA PHE A 36 1.13 -15.05 4.34
C PHE A 36 1.55 -15.59 5.72
N ALA A 37 1.04 -16.74 6.14
CA ALA A 37 1.48 -17.39 7.36
C ALA A 37 2.95 -17.82 7.24
N HIS A 38 3.33 -18.50 6.15
CA HIS A 38 4.71 -18.89 5.88
C HIS A 38 5.63 -17.68 5.72
N LEU A 39 5.20 -16.60 5.03
CA LEU A 39 5.97 -15.37 4.92
C LEU A 39 6.23 -14.74 6.31
N LYS A 40 5.22 -14.72 7.19
CA LYS A 40 5.38 -14.24 8.57
C LYS A 40 6.34 -15.11 9.38
N ASP A 41 6.35 -16.43 9.19
CA ASP A 41 7.28 -17.33 9.86
C ASP A 41 8.73 -17.14 9.36
N LEU A 42 8.90 -16.93 8.04
CA LEU A 42 10.21 -16.55 7.48
C LEU A 42 10.68 -15.19 8.02
N LYS A 43 9.80 -14.19 8.07
CA LYS A 43 10.10 -12.89 8.70
C LYS A 43 10.60 -13.05 10.13
N LYS A 44 9.96 -13.90 10.95
CA LYS A 44 10.38 -14.15 12.35
C LYS A 44 11.79 -14.75 12.43
N LYS A 45 12.14 -15.65 11.50
CA LYS A 45 13.46 -16.29 11.44
C LYS A 45 14.55 -15.33 10.94
N ILE A 46 14.26 -14.59 9.86
CA ILE A 46 15.21 -13.68 9.20
C ILE A 46 15.34 -12.38 10.00
N LYS A 47 14.25 -11.90 10.60
CA LYS A 47 14.13 -10.57 11.24
C LYS A 47 14.28 -9.46 10.21
N ILE A 48 15.00 -8.37 10.56
CA ILE A 48 15.35 -7.30 9.62
C ILE A 48 16.67 -7.67 8.95
N ASP A 49 16.65 -7.77 7.63
CA ASP A 49 17.82 -8.00 6.78
C ASP A 49 17.63 -7.20 5.49
N HIS A 50 18.15 -5.98 5.49
CA HIS A 50 17.95 -5.04 4.40
C HIS A 50 18.62 -5.49 3.09
N ASP A 51 19.82 -6.03 3.17
CA ASP A 51 20.58 -6.44 1.99
C ASP A 51 19.91 -7.66 1.31
N LEU A 52 19.41 -8.59 2.11
CA LEU A 52 18.56 -9.67 1.60
C LEU A 52 17.26 -9.14 1.01
N ALA A 53 16.62 -8.15 1.64
CA ALA A 53 15.39 -7.55 1.12
C ALA A 53 15.60 -6.94 -0.27
N VAL A 54 16.71 -6.21 -0.48
CA VAL A 54 17.04 -5.66 -1.79
C VAL A 54 17.18 -6.77 -2.83
N ALA A 55 17.96 -7.80 -2.55
CA ALA A 55 18.16 -8.92 -3.47
C ALA A 55 16.85 -9.67 -3.79
N LEU A 56 15.97 -9.85 -2.81
CA LEU A 56 14.66 -10.47 -3.01
C LEU A 56 13.72 -9.60 -3.84
N TRP A 57 13.74 -8.28 -3.64
CA TRP A 57 12.92 -7.36 -4.46
C TRP A 57 13.36 -7.37 -5.92
N GLU A 58 14.65 -7.34 -6.16
CA GLU A 58 15.26 -7.37 -7.50
C GLU A 58 14.99 -8.68 -8.25
N SER A 59 14.70 -9.79 -7.55
CA SER A 59 14.33 -11.05 -8.19
C SER A 59 13.07 -10.94 -9.06
N GLY A 60 12.20 -9.96 -8.79
CA GLY A 60 10.94 -9.75 -9.51
C GLY A 60 9.83 -10.71 -9.12
N ASN A 61 10.11 -11.77 -8.35
CA ASN A 61 9.11 -12.73 -7.91
C ASN A 61 8.16 -12.11 -6.87
N HIS A 62 6.86 -12.33 -7.04
CA HIS A 62 5.82 -11.75 -6.17
C HIS A 62 6.03 -12.07 -4.68
N ASP A 63 6.19 -13.36 -4.34
CA ASP A 63 6.33 -13.78 -2.93
C ASP A 63 7.63 -13.27 -2.31
N ALA A 64 8.70 -13.19 -3.11
CA ALA A 64 9.97 -12.62 -2.69
C ALA A 64 9.84 -11.11 -2.41
N ARG A 65 9.13 -10.35 -3.22
CA ARG A 65 8.81 -8.93 -2.97
C ARG A 65 7.97 -8.76 -1.71
N MET A 66 7.00 -9.64 -1.47
CA MET A 66 6.22 -9.62 -0.23
C MET A 66 7.11 -9.82 1.00
N LEU A 67 8.02 -10.80 0.96
CA LEU A 67 8.97 -11.03 2.04
C LEU A 67 9.95 -9.87 2.19
N ALA A 68 10.47 -9.32 1.08
CA ALA A 68 11.33 -8.14 1.07
C ALA A 68 10.70 -6.95 1.80
N GLY A 69 9.43 -6.64 1.52
CA GLY A 69 8.68 -5.60 2.21
C GLY A 69 8.53 -5.83 3.73
N MET A 70 8.61 -7.09 4.17
CA MET A 70 8.51 -7.44 5.59
C MET A 70 9.84 -7.39 6.35
N ILE A 71 10.98 -7.57 5.67
CA ILE A 71 12.31 -7.68 6.27
C ILE A 71 13.25 -6.50 5.96
N ALA A 72 12.84 -5.61 5.05
CA ALA A 72 13.60 -4.39 4.76
C ALA A 72 13.67 -3.47 5.99
N ASP A 73 14.81 -2.82 6.18
CA ASP A 73 14.95 -1.72 7.13
C ASP A 73 14.49 -0.42 6.45
N PRO A 74 13.36 0.16 6.83
CA PRO A 74 12.88 1.39 6.20
C PRO A 74 13.82 2.58 6.39
N LYS A 75 14.67 2.58 7.43
CA LYS A 75 15.64 3.65 7.68
C LYS A 75 16.83 3.63 6.71
N ARG A 76 17.08 2.49 6.07
CA ARG A 76 18.14 2.32 5.05
C ARG A 76 17.65 2.55 3.63
N LEU A 77 16.33 2.67 3.41
CA LEU A 77 15.78 2.95 2.09
C LEU A 77 16.00 4.40 1.70
N ASP A 78 16.81 4.63 0.69
CA ASP A 78 16.96 5.93 0.07
C ASP A 78 15.87 6.20 -0.98
N ALA A 79 15.73 7.47 -1.37
CA ALA A 79 14.73 7.89 -2.34
C ALA A 79 14.91 7.20 -3.72
N ARG A 80 16.16 6.94 -4.13
CA ARG A 80 16.47 6.29 -5.41
C ARG A 80 16.02 4.83 -5.43
N THR A 81 16.28 4.11 -4.34
CA THR A 81 15.83 2.71 -4.18
C THR A 81 14.30 2.65 -4.22
N LEU A 82 13.62 3.53 -3.48
CA LEU A 82 12.15 3.62 -3.48
C LEU A 82 11.61 3.91 -4.89
N ASP A 83 12.19 4.88 -5.62
CA ASP A 83 11.79 5.22 -6.98
C ASP A 83 12.10 4.10 -8.01
N THR A 84 13.09 3.26 -7.73
CA THR A 84 13.37 2.07 -8.54
C THR A 84 12.34 0.97 -8.26
N TRP A 85 12.03 0.74 -7.00
CA TRP A 85 11.11 -0.30 -6.59
C TRP A 85 9.66 -0.04 -7.05
N VAL A 86 9.20 1.21 -6.96
CA VAL A 86 7.83 1.59 -7.35
C VAL A 86 7.57 1.34 -8.84
N LYS A 87 8.56 1.55 -9.72
CA LYS A 87 8.44 1.29 -11.17
C LYS A 87 8.24 -0.20 -11.50
N GLY A 88 8.61 -1.07 -10.58
CA GLY A 88 8.44 -2.51 -10.73
C GLY A 88 7.09 -3.05 -10.25
N LEU A 89 6.22 -2.23 -9.69
CA LEU A 89 4.91 -2.65 -9.18
C LEU A 89 3.99 -3.11 -10.31
N ARG A 90 3.22 -4.17 -10.04
CA ARG A 90 2.32 -4.78 -11.02
C ARG A 90 0.92 -5.04 -10.49
N ASN A 91 0.72 -4.94 -9.19
CA ASN A 91 -0.54 -5.21 -8.53
C ASN A 91 -0.66 -4.48 -7.20
N TYR A 92 -1.89 -4.39 -6.71
CA TYR A 92 -2.19 -3.64 -5.48
C TYR A 92 -1.57 -4.26 -4.21
N VAL A 93 -1.31 -5.57 -4.17
CA VAL A 93 -0.69 -6.21 -2.98
C VAL A 93 0.76 -5.76 -2.83
N GLU A 94 1.51 -5.69 -3.94
CA GLU A 94 2.87 -5.12 -3.96
C GLU A 94 2.85 -3.62 -3.66
N THR A 95 1.86 -2.89 -4.20
CA THR A 95 1.65 -1.46 -3.95
C THR A 95 1.43 -1.18 -2.47
N ASP A 96 0.57 -1.95 -1.81
CA ASP A 96 0.32 -1.85 -0.37
C ASP A 96 1.58 -2.13 0.46
N ALA A 97 2.33 -3.16 0.09
CA ALA A 97 3.57 -3.53 0.77
C ALA A 97 4.63 -2.44 0.67
N LEU A 98 4.87 -1.93 -0.55
CA LEU A 98 5.86 -0.86 -0.78
C LEU A 98 5.41 0.47 -0.17
N GLY A 99 4.15 0.87 -0.35
CA GLY A 99 3.62 2.10 0.22
C GLY A 99 3.71 2.11 1.75
N GLY A 100 3.35 0.99 2.40
CA GLY A 100 3.49 0.84 3.85
C GLY A 100 4.95 0.86 4.35
N LEU A 101 5.89 0.39 3.54
CA LEU A 101 7.32 0.45 3.83
C LEU A 101 7.89 1.86 3.62
N ALA A 102 7.56 2.49 2.49
CA ALA A 102 7.98 3.85 2.13
C ALA A 102 7.50 4.89 3.15
N ALA A 103 6.28 4.73 3.69
CA ALA A 103 5.74 5.60 4.73
C ALA A 103 6.59 5.63 6.01
N LYS A 104 7.37 4.60 6.29
CA LYS A 104 8.26 4.49 7.45
C LYS A 104 9.70 4.93 7.17
N SER A 105 10.01 5.29 5.92
CA SER A 105 11.34 5.76 5.54
C SER A 105 11.53 7.23 5.89
N PRO A 106 12.78 7.71 6.04
CA PRO A 106 13.09 9.12 6.22
C PRO A 106 12.61 10.00 5.05
N HIS A 107 12.34 9.37 3.88
CA HIS A 107 11.93 10.04 2.64
C HIS A 107 10.41 9.99 2.38
N ALA A 108 9.61 9.55 3.36
CA ALA A 108 8.17 9.27 3.17
C ALA A 108 7.41 10.43 2.50
N ARG A 109 7.53 11.65 3.00
CA ARG A 109 6.77 12.82 2.51
C ARG A 109 7.19 13.27 1.11
N GLU A 110 8.49 13.28 0.86
CA GLU A 110 9.03 13.64 -0.45
C GLU A 110 8.65 12.61 -1.51
N THR A 111 8.83 11.33 -1.20
CA THR A 111 8.46 10.21 -2.06
C THR A 111 6.96 10.18 -2.34
N MET A 112 6.13 10.38 -1.31
CA MET A 112 4.68 10.49 -1.44
C MET A 112 4.28 11.58 -2.43
N ALA A 113 4.85 12.80 -2.29
CA ALA A 113 4.50 13.92 -3.16
C ALA A 113 4.84 13.65 -4.63
N ARG A 114 6.02 13.06 -4.90
CA ARG A 114 6.42 12.67 -6.26
C ARG A 114 5.53 11.58 -6.83
N TRP A 115 5.23 10.56 -6.05
CA TRP A 115 4.45 9.41 -6.51
C TRP A 115 2.99 9.77 -6.77
N ILE A 116 2.36 10.60 -5.92
CA ILE A 116 0.98 11.10 -6.16
C ILE A 116 0.90 11.87 -7.48
N ALA A 117 1.94 12.62 -7.85
CA ALA A 117 2.00 13.39 -9.08
C ALA A 117 2.34 12.57 -10.34
N SER A 118 2.50 11.26 -10.23
CA SER A 118 2.83 10.39 -11.36
C SER A 118 1.61 10.06 -12.21
N ASP A 119 1.80 9.97 -13.53
CA ASP A 119 0.81 9.48 -14.47
C ASP A 119 0.72 7.94 -14.50
N GLU A 120 1.69 7.24 -13.88
CA GLU A 120 1.72 5.78 -13.79
C GLU A 120 0.83 5.29 -12.65
N GLU A 121 -0.20 4.50 -12.97
CA GLU A 121 -1.25 4.07 -12.04
C GLU A 121 -0.71 3.47 -10.74
N TRP A 122 0.22 2.52 -10.83
CA TRP A 122 0.76 1.86 -9.64
C TRP A 122 1.64 2.77 -8.80
N THR A 123 2.38 3.68 -9.44
CA THR A 123 3.19 4.68 -8.74
C THR A 123 2.30 5.68 -8.00
N ALA A 124 1.29 6.23 -8.68
CA ALA A 124 0.34 7.15 -8.05
C ALA A 124 -0.42 6.47 -6.91
N SER A 125 -0.89 5.23 -7.09
CA SER A 125 -1.55 4.44 -6.04
C SER A 125 -0.63 4.26 -4.82
N ALA A 126 0.65 3.94 -5.03
CA ALA A 126 1.62 3.83 -3.93
C ALA A 126 1.78 5.15 -3.18
N GLY A 127 1.77 6.29 -3.88
CA GLY A 127 1.81 7.62 -3.26
C GLY A 127 0.62 7.87 -2.34
N TRP A 128 -0.60 7.58 -2.79
CA TRP A 128 -1.82 7.69 -1.97
C TRP A 128 -1.82 6.70 -0.80
N ARG A 129 -1.25 5.51 -0.99
CA ARG A 129 -1.06 4.54 0.09
C ARG A 129 -0.09 5.06 1.15
N VAL A 130 1.02 5.72 0.75
CA VAL A 130 1.93 6.40 1.70
C VAL A 130 1.18 7.48 2.48
N LEU A 131 0.38 8.32 1.82
CA LEU A 131 -0.43 9.35 2.50
C LEU A 131 -1.36 8.74 3.55
N ALA A 132 -2.06 7.66 3.20
CA ALA A 132 -2.95 6.97 4.14
C ALA A 132 -2.20 6.51 5.39
N GLN A 133 -0.98 5.97 5.24
CA GLN A 133 -0.17 5.52 6.36
C GLN A 133 0.37 6.70 7.18
N VAL A 134 0.85 7.77 6.53
CA VAL A 134 1.30 9.01 7.19
C VAL A 134 0.16 9.63 7.99
N ALA A 135 -1.06 9.63 7.47
CA ALA A 135 -2.23 10.12 8.20
C ALA A 135 -2.53 9.31 9.47
N MET A 136 -2.15 8.04 9.52
CA MET A 136 -2.35 7.15 10.67
C MET A 136 -1.23 7.24 11.71
N ASP A 137 0.00 7.46 11.27
CA ASP A 137 1.20 7.25 12.09
C ASP A 137 1.92 8.55 12.49
N ASP A 138 1.75 9.65 11.75
CA ASP A 138 2.46 10.91 11.99
C ASP A 138 1.58 11.94 12.71
N ASP A 139 1.63 11.95 14.03
CA ASP A 139 0.87 12.89 14.86
C ASP A 139 1.43 14.32 14.86
N ALA A 140 2.64 14.55 14.32
CA ALA A 140 3.28 15.87 14.31
C ALA A 140 2.77 16.78 13.17
N LEU A 141 2.14 16.20 12.13
CA LEU A 141 1.62 16.98 11.02
C LEU A 141 0.30 17.67 11.39
N PRO A 142 0.15 18.97 11.06
CA PRO A 142 -1.06 19.72 11.34
C PRO A 142 -2.23 19.29 10.42
N ASP A 143 -3.45 19.55 10.84
CA ASP A 143 -4.67 19.16 10.12
C ASP A 143 -4.74 19.80 8.71
N GLU A 144 -4.26 21.05 8.55
CA GLU A 144 -4.22 21.77 7.28
C GLU A 144 -3.37 21.01 6.22
N TYR A 145 -2.37 20.26 6.69
CA TYR A 145 -1.60 19.40 5.80
C TYR A 145 -2.48 18.35 5.12
N PHE A 146 -3.44 17.77 5.84
CA PHE A 146 -4.32 16.73 5.33
C PHE A 146 -5.55 17.30 4.61
N GLU A 147 -6.04 18.47 5.01
CA GLU A 147 -7.21 19.13 4.40
C GLU A 147 -7.01 19.40 2.91
N ARG A 148 -5.79 19.81 2.51
CA ARG A 148 -5.47 20.01 1.09
C ARG A 148 -5.62 18.71 0.27
N PHE A 149 -5.31 17.55 0.87
CA PHE A 149 -5.51 16.27 0.18
C PHE A 149 -6.98 15.87 0.10
N LEU A 150 -7.80 16.20 1.11
CA LEU A 150 -9.26 16.02 1.00
C LEU A 150 -9.82 16.81 -0.18
N SER A 151 -9.38 18.06 -0.37
CA SER A 151 -9.79 18.90 -1.51
C SER A 151 -9.32 18.31 -2.85
N THR A 152 -8.09 17.77 -2.90
CA THR A 152 -7.55 17.10 -4.10
C THR A 152 -8.36 15.83 -4.41
N ILE A 153 -8.64 15.00 -3.40
CA ILE A 153 -9.43 13.77 -3.57
C ILE A 153 -10.82 14.12 -4.11
N GLU A 154 -11.50 15.10 -3.50
CA GLU A 154 -12.84 15.50 -3.93
C GLU A 154 -12.88 15.98 -5.39
N ARG A 155 -11.86 16.70 -5.83
CA ARG A 155 -11.78 17.22 -7.20
C ARG A 155 -11.45 16.14 -8.24
N ASP A 156 -10.53 15.23 -7.91
CA ASP A 156 -9.84 14.42 -8.92
C ASP A 156 -10.23 12.93 -8.90
N ILE A 157 -10.95 12.44 -7.88
CA ILE A 157 -11.15 11.00 -7.68
C ILE A 157 -11.92 10.34 -8.84
N ASP A 158 -12.93 11.01 -9.40
CA ASP A 158 -13.78 10.44 -10.44
C ASP A 158 -13.04 10.28 -11.77
N GLU A 159 -12.09 11.17 -12.07
CA GLU A 159 -11.26 11.14 -13.29
C GLU A 159 -9.97 10.34 -13.12
N SER A 160 -9.68 9.88 -11.91
CA SER A 160 -8.45 9.14 -11.63
C SER A 160 -8.52 7.71 -12.17
N GLN A 161 -7.35 7.09 -12.39
CA GLN A 161 -7.22 5.69 -12.79
C GLN A 161 -7.80 4.75 -11.73
N ASN A 162 -8.19 3.56 -12.13
CA ASN A 162 -8.95 2.61 -11.31
C ASN A 162 -8.35 2.35 -9.93
N ARG A 163 -7.07 2.03 -9.85
CA ARG A 163 -6.41 1.75 -8.56
C ARG A 163 -6.07 3.01 -7.78
N VAL A 164 -5.83 4.12 -8.47
CA VAL A 164 -5.64 5.44 -7.85
C VAL A 164 -6.90 5.84 -7.10
N ARG A 165 -8.10 5.71 -7.70
CA ARG A 165 -9.39 5.95 -7.03
C ARG A 165 -9.53 5.15 -5.74
N HIS A 166 -9.15 3.88 -5.77
CA HIS A 166 -9.20 3.02 -4.58
C HIS A 166 -8.31 3.57 -3.45
N GLU A 167 -7.07 3.93 -3.76
CA GLU A 167 -6.14 4.43 -2.75
C GLU A 167 -6.47 5.87 -2.32
N MET A 168 -7.03 6.71 -3.17
CA MET A 168 -7.59 8.01 -2.78
C MET A 168 -8.72 7.84 -1.77
N ASN A 169 -9.62 6.88 -1.99
CA ASN A 169 -10.69 6.55 -1.05
C ASN A 169 -10.13 6.04 0.30
N ASN A 170 -9.09 5.20 0.26
CA ASN A 170 -8.39 4.74 1.47
C ASN A 170 -7.70 5.89 2.21
N ALA A 171 -7.07 6.82 1.49
CA ALA A 171 -6.44 8.01 2.08
C ALA A 171 -7.49 8.94 2.74
N LEU A 172 -8.63 9.16 2.08
CA LEU A 172 -9.75 9.91 2.65
C LEU A 172 -10.24 9.28 3.95
N ILE A 173 -10.39 7.95 3.99
CA ILE A 173 -10.76 7.23 5.21
C ILE A 173 -9.70 7.41 6.29
N ALA A 174 -8.41 7.24 5.97
CA ALA A 174 -7.31 7.37 6.92
C ALA A 174 -7.25 8.78 7.54
N ILE A 175 -7.41 9.81 6.71
CA ILE A 175 -7.49 11.20 7.17
C ILE A 175 -8.70 11.39 8.10
N GLY A 176 -9.86 10.86 7.73
CA GLY A 176 -11.11 11.03 8.49
C GLY A 176 -11.16 10.28 9.82
N ILE A 177 -10.30 9.28 10.06
CA ILE A 177 -10.23 8.58 11.36
C ILE A 177 -9.15 9.13 12.29
N ARG A 178 -8.42 10.17 11.87
CA ARG A 178 -7.31 10.76 12.61
C ARG A 178 -7.78 11.52 13.87
N ASN A 179 -8.71 12.44 13.71
CA ASN A 179 -9.28 13.23 14.80
C ASN A 179 -10.68 13.77 14.45
N PRO A 180 -11.43 14.35 15.40
CA PRO A 180 -12.80 14.82 15.16
C PRO A 180 -12.92 15.93 14.11
N ALA A 181 -11.97 16.85 14.02
CA ALA A 181 -12.00 17.96 13.05
C ALA A 181 -11.85 17.44 11.61
N LEU A 182 -10.87 16.55 11.36
CA LEU A 182 -10.68 15.91 10.07
C LEU A 182 -11.80 14.90 9.76
N GLN A 183 -12.39 14.27 10.76
CA GLN A 183 -13.55 13.39 10.60
C GLN A 183 -14.72 14.13 9.94
N GLU A 184 -15.09 15.29 10.47
CA GLU A 184 -16.18 16.10 9.92
C GLU A 184 -15.94 16.46 8.46
N LYS A 185 -14.74 16.96 8.15
CA LYS A 185 -14.35 17.37 6.79
C LYS A 185 -14.31 16.18 5.81
N ALA A 186 -13.73 15.04 6.23
CA ALA A 186 -13.64 13.85 5.39
C ALA A 186 -15.02 13.22 5.13
N VAL A 187 -15.90 13.18 6.11
CA VAL A 187 -17.27 12.70 5.94
C VAL A 187 -18.06 13.62 5.00
N ALA A 188 -17.87 14.93 5.09
CA ALA A 188 -18.50 15.88 4.20
C ALA A 188 -17.98 15.72 2.75
N ALA A 189 -16.67 15.57 2.55
CA ALA A 189 -16.06 15.28 1.25
C ALA A 189 -16.59 13.96 0.67
N ALA A 190 -16.61 12.88 1.47
CA ALA A 190 -17.14 11.58 1.04
C ALA A 190 -18.62 11.66 0.61
N ALA A 191 -19.44 12.49 1.29
CA ALA A 191 -20.84 12.68 0.92
C ALA A 191 -21.00 13.42 -0.42
N ARG A 192 -20.09 14.33 -0.77
CA ARG A 192 -20.09 15.01 -2.07
C ARG A 192 -19.57 14.12 -3.21
N ILE A 193 -18.53 13.32 -2.94
CA ILE A 193 -17.99 12.32 -3.89
C ILE A 193 -19.03 11.22 -4.18
N GLY A 194 -19.75 10.77 -3.16
CA GLY A 194 -20.68 9.65 -3.31
C GLY A 194 -19.97 8.30 -3.38
N LYS A 195 -20.51 7.39 -4.19
CA LYS A 195 -19.98 6.02 -4.30
C LYS A 195 -18.77 5.98 -5.24
N VAL A 196 -17.65 5.56 -4.71
CA VAL A 196 -16.41 5.36 -5.49
C VAL A 196 -16.43 4.00 -6.18
N GLU A 197 -16.51 4.02 -7.50
CA GLU A 197 -16.53 2.80 -8.32
C GLU A 197 -15.10 2.38 -8.69
N VAL A 198 -14.76 1.14 -8.32
CA VAL A 198 -13.45 0.52 -8.60
C VAL A 198 -13.68 -0.87 -9.16
N ASP A 199 -13.05 -1.16 -10.29
CA ASP A 199 -13.00 -2.52 -10.81
C ASP A 199 -11.98 -3.34 -10.01
N HIS A 200 -12.46 -4.37 -9.33
CA HIS A 200 -11.64 -5.32 -8.56
C HIS A 200 -11.35 -6.61 -9.32
N GLY A 201 -11.73 -6.68 -10.60
CA GLY A 201 -11.59 -7.89 -11.42
C GLY A 201 -12.37 -9.08 -10.84
N GLU A 202 -11.85 -10.28 -11.05
CA GLU A 202 -12.47 -11.53 -10.58
C GLU A 202 -12.25 -11.82 -9.08
N THR A 203 -12.15 -10.75 -8.26
CA THR A 203 -11.94 -10.90 -6.82
C THR A 203 -13.22 -10.59 -6.04
N GLY A 204 -13.29 -11.02 -4.79
CA GLY A 204 -14.37 -10.62 -3.86
C GLY A 204 -14.15 -9.27 -3.17
N CYS A 205 -13.13 -8.51 -3.58
CA CYS A 205 -12.81 -7.21 -2.98
C CYS A 205 -13.91 -6.18 -3.26
N LYS A 206 -14.06 -5.22 -2.34
CA LYS A 206 -15.00 -4.11 -2.47
C LYS A 206 -14.33 -2.83 -2.00
N THR A 207 -14.65 -1.72 -2.67
CA THR A 207 -14.29 -0.39 -2.19
C THR A 207 -15.23 -0.02 -1.05
N PRO A 208 -14.72 0.34 0.15
CA PRO A 208 -15.58 0.71 1.26
C PRO A 208 -16.30 2.05 1.00
N ASP A 209 -17.54 2.17 1.49
CA ASP A 209 -18.17 3.48 1.65
C ASP A 209 -17.39 4.27 2.70
N ALA A 210 -16.72 5.34 2.26
CA ALA A 210 -15.81 6.09 3.10
C ALA A 210 -16.50 6.71 4.33
N ALA A 211 -17.64 7.35 4.14
CA ALA A 211 -18.36 8.00 5.23
C ALA A 211 -18.81 7.00 6.31
N GLY A 212 -19.40 5.88 5.90
CA GLY A 212 -19.82 4.81 6.80
C GLY A 212 -18.65 4.14 7.48
N TYR A 213 -17.55 3.91 6.76
CA TYR A 213 -16.34 3.29 7.33
C TYR A 213 -15.69 4.18 8.40
N ILE A 214 -15.55 5.49 8.13
CA ILE A 214 -15.01 6.48 9.07
C ILE A 214 -15.84 6.49 10.35
N ARG A 215 -17.18 6.66 10.27
CA ARG A 215 -18.09 6.70 11.43
C ARG A 215 -17.95 5.44 12.28
N LYS A 216 -18.06 4.27 11.66
CA LYS A 216 -17.94 2.97 12.34
C LYS A 216 -16.60 2.76 13.03
N THR A 217 -15.50 3.23 12.40
CA THR A 217 -14.16 3.09 12.96
C THR A 217 -13.96 3.98 14.17
N VAL A 218 -14.42 5.23 14.11
CA VAL A 218 -14.34 6.18 15.24
C VAL A 218 -15.21 5.74 16.41
N GLU A 219 -16.42 5.22 16.17
CA GLU A 219 -17.29 4.68 17.21
C GLU A 219 -16.63 3.52 17.98
N ARG A 220 -15.85 2.67 17.30
CA ARG A 220 -15.14 1.53 17.93
C ARG A 220 -13.92 1.94 18.76
N LYS A 221 -13.40 3.16 18.56
CA LYS A 221 -12.26 3.68 19.31
C LYS A 221 -12.69 4.42 20.61
N LYS A 222 -14.00 4.69 20.78
CA LYS A 222 -14.61 5.24 21.99
C LYS A 222 -14.89 4.14 23.00
#